data_9649b7697d29e1cd67728fd9220fff91
#
_entry.id   9649b7697d29e1cd67728fd9220fff91
#
_cell.length_a   1.000
_cell.length_b   1.000
_cell.length_c   1.000
_cell.angle_alpha   90.00
_cell.angle_beta   90.00
_cell.angle_gamma   90.00
#
_symmetry.space_group_name_H-M   'P 1'
#
loop_
_entity.id
_entity.type
_entity.pdbx_description
1 polymer ?
#
loop_
_entity_poly.entity_id
_entity_poly.type
_entity_poly.pdbx_seq_one_letter_code
_entity_poly.pdbx_strand_id
1 'polypeptide(L)'
;MSCWWSRNRQLILQLAGTLLAVILLVLLLEEKGHEILATLREIKVIDLFWVALLFSISRIAVACRWHILLHSGGVNIRFKKSLALTFMGLFATNFLPTTIGGDVVRLVGAMQMGFDRAICLASIAADRLIGLLGMGITAPLGIAYSWDILQINLFATSFLPGLQKPVAFFRRTVSTFSIWLRKPGSLLISLVFTWIHMLCLFGSIYIFIDDLGSHVSFWMIAGLWSLTYLITLIPISINGYGVQELAFTFLMSNVVGVTPAIGITVAALIRAYFLLSSLPGVIFLPSILSAIAKQKTVISSPEPLL
;
A
#
# COMPACT_ATOMS: atom_id res chain seq x y z
N MET A 1 -4.65 17.25 30.63
CA MET A 1 -4.98 17.44 29.19
C MET A 1 -3.75 17.31 28.29
N SER A 2 -2.55 17.70 28.67
CA SER A 2 -1.32 17.63 27.86
C SER A 2 -0.84 16.21 27.50
N CYS A 3 -1.01 15.24 28.39
CA CYS A 3 -0.53 13.85 28.16
C CYS A 3 -1.38 13.06 27.17
N TRP A 4 -2.70 13.33 27.08
CA TRP A 4 -3.60 12.72 26.09
C TRP A 4 -3.31 13.27 24.67
N TRP A 5 -3.04 14.56 24.57
CA TRP A 5 -2.74 15.25 23.31
C TRP A 5 -1.43 14.76 22.67
N SER A 6 -0.38 14.60 23.48
CA SER A 6 0.92 14.11 22.99
C SER A 6 0.85 12.65 22.53
N ARG A 7 0.04 11.81 23.17
CA ARG A 7 -0.15 10.39 22.83
C ARG A 7 -0.97 10.20 21.55
N ASN A 8 -1.95 11.08 21.29
CA ASN A 8 -2.85 10.95 20.15
C ASN A 8 -2.54 11.93 19.00
N ARG A 9 -1.50 12.77 19.14
CA ARG A 9 -1.15 13.82 18.15
C ARG A 9 -1.01 13.26 16.73
N GLN A 10 -0.37 12.10 16.57
CA GLN A 10 -0.16 11.49 15.26
C GLN A 10 -1.49 11.01 14.64
N LEU A 11 -2.35 10.41 15.43
CA LEU A 11 -3.68 9.98 14.98
C LEU A 11 -4.55 11.18 14.60
N ILE A 12 -4.52 12.26 15.38
CA ILE A 12 -5.26 13.49 15.11
C ILE A 12 -4.77 14.13 13.81
N LEU A 13 -3.46 14.20 13.60
CA LEU A 13 -2.88 14.72 12.35
C LEU A 13 -3.27 13.87 11.14
N GLN A 14 -3.26 12.55 11.26
CA GLN A 14 -3.68 11.65 10.19
C GLN A 14 -5.18 11.77 9.89
N LEU A 15 -6.03 11.88 10.91
CA LEU A 15 -7.47 12.10 10.74
C LEU A 15 -7.74 13.45 10.07
N ALA A 16 -7.09 14.51 10.55
CA ALA A 16 -7.22 15.85 9.97
C ALA A 16 -6.73 15.88 8.50
N GLY A 17 -5.58 15.26 8.21
CA GLY A 17 -5.05 15.14 6.85
C GLY A 17 -5.96 14.32 5.93
N THR A 18 -6.51 13.21 6.42
CA THR A 18 -7.50 12.42 5.67
C THR A 18 -8.77 13.22 5.41
N LEU A 19 -9.28 13.91 6.42
CA LEU A 19 -10.46 14.76 6.29
C LEU A 19 -10.23 15.87 5.26
N LEU A 20 -9.10 16.56 5.35
CA LEU A 20 -8.72 17.59 4.37
C LEU A 20 -8.63 17.01 2.96
N ALA A 21 -7.97 15.86 2.78
CA ALA A 21 -7.84 15.22 1.48
C ALA A 21 -9.20 14.77 0.92
N VAL A 22 -10.09 14.27 1.77
CA VAL A 22 -11.47 13.91 1.38
C VAL A 22 -12.27 15.14 1.01
N ILE A 23 -12.15 16.25 1.76
CA ILE A 23 -12.82 17.52 1.42
C ILE A 23 -12.33 18.01 0.04
N LEU A 24 -11.02 18.04 -0.19
CA LEU A 24 -10.46 18.44 -1.49
C LEU A 24 -10.95 17.53 -2.63
N LEU A 25 -11.06 16.22 -2.35
CA LEU A 25 -11.59 15.26 -3.31
C LEU A 25 -13.07 15.53 -3.62
N VAL A 26 -13.88 15.81 -2.60
CA VAL A 26 -15.31 16.15 -2.75
C VAL A 26 -15.48 17.44 -3.55
N LEU A 27 -14.71 18.49 -3.24
CA LEU A 27 -14.73 19.73 -4.00
C LEU A 27 -14.37 19.52 -5.48
N LEU A 28 -13.37 18.67 -5.75
CA LEU A 28 -13.01 18.31 -7.12
C LEU A 28 -14.13 17.52 -7.82
N LEU A 29 -14.82 16.65 -7.08
CA LEU A 29 -15.96 15.88 -7.59
C LEU A 29 -17.19 16.79 -7.84
N GLU A 30 -17.43 17.80 -7.02
CA GLU A 30 -18.50 18.78 -7.24
C GLU A 30 -18.23 19.63 -8.49
N GLU A 31 -16.98 20.08 -8.67
CA GLU A 31 -16.59 20.90 -9.82
C GLU A 31 -16.58 20.09 -11.13
N LYS A 32 -16.11 18.84 -11.10
CA LYS A 32 -15.85 18.01 -12.29
C LYS A 32 -16.67 16.73 -12.36
N GLY A 33 -17.70 16.60 -11.53
CA GLY A 33 -18.46 15.35 -11.39
C GLY A 33 -19.13 14.90 -12.70
N HIS A 34 -19.63 15.82 -13.52
CA HIS A 34 -20.20 15.48 -14.81
C HIS A 34 -19.15 14.95 -15.80
N GLU A 35 -17.94 15.55 -15.82
CA GLU A 35 -16.84 15.07 -16.64
C GLU A 35 -16.36 13.69 -16.18
N ILE A 36 -16.26 13.46 -14.87
CA ILE A 36 -15.87 12.19 -14.29
C ILE A 36 -16.89 11.08 -14.61
N LEU A 37 -18.19 11.36 -14.50
CA LEU A 37 -19.25 10.41 -14.85
C LEU A 37 -19.26 10.09 -16.35
N ALA A 38 -19.01 11.09 -17.21
CA ALA A 38 -18.86 10.88 -18.64
C ALA A 38 -17.65 9.96 -18.92
N THR A 39 -16.49 10.28 -18.35
CA THR A 39 -15.24 9.51 -18.44
C THR A 39 -15.44 8.05 -17.99
N LEU A 40 -16.15 7.82 -16.87
CA LEU A 40 -16.45 6.45 -16.42
C LEU A 40 -17.29 5.64 -17.39
N ARG A 41 -18.19 6.28 -18.14
CA ARG A 41 -19.04 5.61 -19.14
C ARG A 41 -18.29 5.24 -20.42
N GLU A 42 -17.18 5.88 -20.70
CA GLU A 42 -16.34 5.60 -21.86
C GLU A 42 -15.51 4.32 -21.69
N ILE A 43 -15.31 3.87 -20.44
CA ILE A 43 -14.48 2.69 -20.14
C ILE A 43 -15.15 1.42 -20.68
N LYS A 44 -14.40 0.68 -21.48
CA LYS A 44 -14.84 -0.59 -22.04
C LYS A 44 -14.92 -1.67 -20.97
N VAL A 45 -16.00 -2.44 -20.97
CA VAL A 45 -16.19 -3.57 -20.03
C VAL A 45 -15.06 -4.60 -20.13
N ILE A 46 -14.49 -4.80 -21.33
CA ILE A 46 -13.38 -5.71 -21.54
C ILE A 46 -12.11 -5.28 -20.79
N ASP A 47 -11.86 -3.96 -20.68
CA ASP A 47 -10.71 -3.42 -19.98
C ASP A 47 -10.87 -3.54 -18.45
N LEU A 48 -12.10 -3.40 -17.96
CA LEU A 48 -12.41 -3.75 -16.55
C LEU A 48 -12.09 -5.21 -16.25
N PHE A 49 -12.39 -6.14 -17.17
CA PHE A 49 -12.06 -7.56 -17.01
C PHE A 49 -10.54 -7.80 -17.00
N TRP A 50 -9.79 -7.20 -17.95
CA TRP A 50 -8.33 -7.34 -17.98
C TRP A 50 -7.68 -6.76 -16.73
N VAL A 51 -8.13 -5.61 -16.26
CA VAL A 51 -7.64 -5.01 -15.02
C VAL A 51 -7.98 -5.90 -13.81
N ALA A 52 -9.17 -6.48 -13.72
CA ALA A 52 -9.52 -7.44 -12.67
C ALA A 52 -8.57 -8.66 -12.66
N LEU A 53 -8.22 -9.17 -13.84
CA LEU A 53 -7.27 -10.26 -13.99
C LEU A 53 -5.87 -9.84 -13.51
N LEU A 54 -5.36 -8.69 -13.96
CA LEU A 54 -4.07 -8.15 -13.53
C LEU A 54 -4.03 -7.93 -12.02
N PHE A 55 -5.09 -7.38 -11.42
CA PHE A 55 -5.18 -7.23 -9.96
C PHE A 55 -5.17 -8.57 -9.25
N SER A 56 -5.85 -9.60 -9.79
CA SER A 56 -5.84 -10.95 -9.20
C SER A 56 -4.44 -11.56 -9.21
N ILE A 57 -3.73 -11.46 -10.33
CA ILE A 57 -2.33 -11.89 -10.46
C ILE A 57 -1.44 -11.10 -9.48
N SER A 58 -1.61 -9.80 -9.41
CA SER A 58 -0.90 -8.91 -8.50
C SER A 58 -1.06 -9.34 -7.04
N ARG A 59 -2.28 -9.68 -6.58
CA ARG A 59 -2.54 -10.13 -5.20
C ARG A 59 -1.91 -11.48 -4.89
N ILE A 60 -1.96 -12.39 -5.84
CA ILE A 60 -1.29 -13.69 -5.73
C ILE A 60 0.24 -13.48 -5.66
N ALA A 61 0.80 -12.61 -6.47
CA ALA A 61 2.23 -12.29 -6.45
C ALA A 61 2.67 -11.74 -5.07
N VAL A 62 1.90 -10.83 -4.46
CA VAL A 62 2.16 -10.34 -3.11
C VAL A 62 2.13 -11.47 -2.07
N ALA A 63 1.17 -12.39 -2.18
CA ALA A 63 1.08 -13.55 -1.30
C ALA A 63 2.25 -14.53 -1.47
N CYS A 64 2.66 -14.80 -2.73
CA CYS A 64 3.83 -15.64 -3.04
C CYS A 64 5.11 -15.02 -2.47
N ARG A 65 5.30 -13.71 -2.64
CA ARG A 65 6.45 -12.99 -2.09
C ARG A 65 6.58 -13.19 -0.59
N TRP A 66 5.52 -12.94 0.17
CA TRP A 66 5.56 -13.11 1.61
C TRP A 66 5.69 -14.57 2.04
N HIS A 67 5.06 -15.50 1.32
CA HIS A 67 5.20 -16.93 1.56
C HIS A 67 6.67 -17.38 1.48
N ILE A 68 7.40 -16.93 0.44
CA ILE A 68 8.82 -17.25 0.26
C ILE A 68 9.65 -16.67 1.40
N LEU A 69 9.38 -15.45 1.83
CA LEU A 69 10.07 -14.83 2.95
C LEU A 69 9.83 -15.58 4.25
N LEU A 70 8.61 -15.99 4.55
CA LEU A 70 8.31 -16.82 5.71
C LEU A 70 9.05 -18.15 5.65
N HIS A 71 8.93 -18.86 4.52
CA HIS A 71 9.54 -20.18 4.36
C HIS A 71 11.07 -20.11 4.45
N SER A 72 11.68 -19.14 3.81
CA SER A 72 13.14 -18.91 3.90
C SER A 72 13.59 -18.48 5.30
N GLY A 73 12.71 -17.85 6.09
CA GLY A 73 12.94 -17.56 7.51
C GLY A 73 12.87 -18.79 8.42
N GLY A 74 12.46 -19.95 7.90
CA GLY A 74 12.32 -21.19 8.67
C GLY A 74 10.89 -21.52 9.11
N VAL A 75 9.89 -20.75 8.65
CA VAL A 75 8.47 -20.98 8.95
C VAL A 75 7.87 -21.95 7.95
N ASN A 76 7.54 -23.15 8.39
CA ASN A 76 6.90 -24.15 7.52
C ASN A 76 5.37 -23.96 7.47
N ILE A 77 4.91 -22.99 6.68
CA ILE A 77 3.51 -22.66 6.49
C ILE A 77 3.03 -23.15 5.11
N ARG A 78 1.83 -23.73 5.05
CA ARG A 78 1.20 -24.09 3.76
C ARG A 78 0.81 -22.84 3.00
N PHE A 79 1.02 -22.83 1.67
CA PHE A 79 0.71 -21.66 0.81
C PHE A 79 -0.72 -21.14 1.00
N LYS A 80 -1.73 -22.01 1.07
CA LYS A 80 -3.13 -21.63 1.32
C LYS A 80 -3.30 -20.78 2.61
N LYS A 81 -2.53 -21.08 3.65
CA LYS A 81 -2.59 -20.32 4.92
C LYS A 81 -1.91 -18.97 4.79
N SER A 82 -0.74 -18.88 4.15
CA SER A 82 -0.09 -17.59 3.91
C SER A 82 -0.89 -16.72 2.96
N LEU A 83 -1.55 -17.31 1.96
CA LEU A 83 -2.50 -16.62 1.08
C LEU A 83 -3.66 -16.02 1.86
N ALA A 84 -4.32 -16.81 2.73
CA ALA A 84 -5.40 -16.34 3.59
C ALA A 84 -4.95 -15.19 4.50
N LEU A 85 -3.80 -15.32 5.17
CA LEU A 85 -3.22 -14.28 6.01
C LEU A 85 -2.90 -12.99 5.22
N THR A 86 -2.41 -13.15 3.97
CA THR A 86 -2.15 -11.99 3.11
C THR A 86 -3.43 -11.26 2.74
N PHE A 87 -4.47 -11.98 2.32
CA PHE A 87 -5.76 -11.36 1.99
C PHE A 87 -6.42 -10.69 3.20
N MET A 88 -6.36 -11.34 4.38
CA MET A 88 -6.81 -10.71 5.63
C MET A 88 -6.03 -9.41 5.94
N GLY A 89 -4.73 -9.44 5.75
CA GLY A 89 -3.88 -8.25 5.91
C GLY A 89 -4.25 -7.15 4.93
N LEU A 90 -4.47 -7.48 3.65
CA LEU A 90 -4.91 -6.51 2.62
C LEU A 90 -6.27 -5.91 2.97
N PHE A 91 -7.22 -6.73 3.40
CA PHE A 91 -8.52 -6.25 3.88
C PHE A 91 -8.35 -5.32 5.09
N ALA A 92 -7.62 -5.75 6.10
CA ALA A 92 -7.39 -4.97 7.30
C ALA A 92 -6.69 -3.63 7.00
N THR A 93 -5.73 -3.59 6.06
CA THR A 93 -5.08 -2.35 5.63
C THR A 93 -6.07 -1.36 5.04
N ASN A 94 -7.07 -1.83 4.31
CA ASN A 94 -8.06 -0.97 3.66
C ASN A 94 -9.13 -0.46 4.62
N PHE A 95 -9.49 -1.24 5.65
CA PHE A 95 -10.63 -0.93 6.52
C PHE A 95 -10.26 -0.53 7.94
N LEU A 96 -9.04 -0.82 8.41
CA LEU A 96 -8.58 -0.36 9.72
C LEU A 96 -7.96 1.04 9.62
N PRO A 97 -8.19 1.90 10.62
CA PRO A 97 -7.69 3.28 10.61
C PRO A 97 -6.18 3.37 10.93
N THR A 98 -5.39 2.39 10.48
CA THR A 98 -3.94 2.36 10.68
C THR A 98 -3.24 1.78 9.45
N THR A 99 -2.20 2.43 8.99
CA THR A 99 -1.35 1.96 7.87
C THR A 99 -0.65 0.62 8.18
N ILE A 100 -0.55 0.25 9.46
CA ILE A 100 0.12 -0.96 9.95
C ILE A 100 -0.91 -2.08 10.24
N GLY A 101 -2.21 -1.77 10.18
CA GLY A 101 -3.27 -2.71 10.59
C GLY A 101 -3.21 -4.07 9.88
N GLY A 102 -2.93 -4.07 8.59
CA GLY A 102 -2.76 -5.29 7.82
C GLY A 102 -1.56 -6.15 8.24
N ASP A 103 -0.45 -5.53 8.58
CA ASP A 103 0.74 -6.24 9.05
C ASP A 103 0.53 -6.82 10.45
N VAL A 104 -0.20 -6.10 11.31
CA VAL A 104 -0.60 -6.62 12.64
C VAL A 104 -1.47 -7.86 12.49
N VAL A 105 -2.45 -7.84 11.59
CA VAL A 105 -3.32 -9.01 11.33
C VAL A 105 -2.51 -10.20 10.79
N ARG A 106 -1.59 -9.98 9.85
CA ARG A 106 -0.68 -11.02 9.35
C ARG A 106 0.19 -11.60 10.45
N LEU A 107 0.77 -10.74 11.30
CA LEU A 107 1.61 -11.13 12.43
C LEU A 107 0.83 -11.98 13.44
N VAL A 108 -0.30 -11.45 13.91
CA VAL A 108 -1.14 -12.14 14.91
C VAL A 108 -1.63 -13.47 14.38
N GLY A 109 -2.08 -13.52 13.12
CA GLY A 109 -2.52 -14.75 12.48
C GLY A 109 -1.41 -15.80 12.36
N ALA A 110 -0.18 -15.40 12.03
CA ALA A 110 0.97 -16.30 12.01
C ALA A 110 1.35 -16.80 13.42
N MET A 111 1.34 -15.91 14.41
CA MET A 111 1.60 -16.29 15.81
C MET A 111 0.57 -17.28 16.37
N GLN A 112 -0.71 -17.14 16.01
CA GLN A 112 -1.76 -18.08 16.40
C GLN A 112 -1.61 -19.47 15.78
N MET A 113 -0.87 -19.58 14.68
CA MET A 113 -0.48 -20.84 14.09
C MET A 113 0.76 -21.47 14.77
N GLY A 114 1.25 -20.86 15.86
CA GLY A 114 2.39 -21.35 16.63
C GLY A 114 3.75 -20.94 16.07
N PHE A 115 3.82 -20.00 15.12
CA PHE A 115 5.09 -19.55 14.55
C PHE A 115 5.78 -18.49 15.43
N ASP A 116 7.10 -18.50 15.41
CA ASP A 116 7.93 -17.58 16.19
C ASP A 116 7.66 -16.12 15.82
N ARG A 117 7.43 -15.30 16.84
CA ARG A 117 7.09 -13.89 16.70
C ARG A 117 8.20 -13.08 16.02
N ALA A 118 9.46 -13.35 16.35
CA ALA A 118 10.57 -12.56 15.82
C ALA A 118 10.76 -12.84 14.32
N ILE A 119 10.62 -14.09 13.90
CA ILE A 119 10.72 -14.49 12.50
C ILE A 119 9.55 -13.91 11.70
N CYS A 120 8.32 -13.96 12.23
CA CYS A 120 7.15 -13.38 11.57
C CYS A 120 7.29 -11.86 11.40
N LEU A 121 7.71 -11.13 12.44
CA LEU A 121 7.99 -9.70 12.36
C LEU A 121 9.07 -9.38 11.33
N ALA A 122 10.18 -10.13 11.38
CA ALA A 122 11.28 -9.95 10.45
C ALA A 122 10.86 -10.20 9.00
N SER A 123 10.00 -11.21 8.74
CA SER A 123 9.48 -11.49 7.39
C SER A 123 8.59 -10.37 6.86
N ILE A 124 7.75 -9.76 7.70
CA ILE A 124 6.92 -8.61 7.32
C ILE A 124 7.79 -7.39 7.02
N ALA A 125 8.81 -7.15 7.84
CA ALA A 125 9.77 -6.07 7.60
C ALA A 125 10.52 -6.26 6.28
N ALA A 126 10.97 -7.49 5.99
CA ALA A 126 11.60 -7.85 4.73
C ALA A 126 10.65 -7.66 3.53
N ASP A 127 9.38 -8.07 3.66
CA ASP A 127 8.33 -7.87 2.66
C ASP A 127 8.14 -6.38 2.30
N ARG A 128 8.13 -5.51 3.32
CA ARG A 128 8.06 -4.06 3.14
C ARG A 128 9.31 -3.49 2.44
N LEU A 129 10.51 -3.93 2.85
CA LEU A 129 11.76 -3.46 2.24
C LEU A 129 11.85 -3.85 0.76
N ILE A 130 11.50 -5.09 0.42
CA ILE A 130 11.54 -5.56 -0.97
C ILE A 130 10.52 -4.78 -1.83
N GLY A 131 9.33 -4.49 -1.28
CA GLY A 131 8.36 -3.63 -1.94
C GLY A 131 8.90 -2.21 -2.19
N LEU A 132 9.54 -1.61 -1.17
CA LEU A 132 10.18 -0.30 -1.29
C LEU A 132 11.35 -0.29 -2.29
N LEU A 133 12.17 -1.35 -2.30
CA LEU A 133 13.26 -1.49 -3.27
C LEU A 133 12.70 -1.57 -4.70
N GLY A 134 11.63 -2.33 -4.92
CA GLY A 134 10.97 -2.39 -6.23
C GLY A 134 10.52 -1.01 -6.72
N MET A 135 9.79 -0.25 -5.88
CA MET A 135 9.36 1.11 -6.20
C MET A 135 10.54 2.07 -6.35
N GLY A 136 11.59 1.90 -5.53
CA GLY A 136 12.81 2.70 -5.58
C GLY A 136 13.58 2.59 -6.90
N ILE A 137 13.42 1.50 -7.64
CA ILE A 137 14.03 1.33 -8.97
C ILE A 137 13.30 2.16 -10.03
N THR A 138 11.98 2.30 -9.93
CA THR A 138 11.17 3.06 -10.89
C THR A 138 10.95 4.53 -10.48
N ALA A 139 11.06 4.86 -9.20
CA ALA A 139 10.89 6.23 -8.70
C ALA A 139 11.82 7.27 -9.35
N PRO A 140 13.11 6.99 -9.66
CA PRO A 140 13.97 7.93 -10.37
C PRO A 140 13.41 8.38 -11.72
N LEU A 141 12.69 7.49 -12.43
CA LEU A 141 12.00 7.87 -13.67
C LEU A 141 10.92 8.92 -13.38
N GLY A 142 10.11 8.72 -12.33
CA GLY A 142 9.10 9.68 -11.92
C GLY A 142 9.70 11.03 -11.52
N ILE A 143 10.82 11.02 -10.80
CA ILE A 143 11.55 12.25 -10.44
C ILE A 143 12.07 12.94 -11.69
N ALA A 144 12.67 12.19 -12.63
CA ALA A 144 13.19 12.76 -13.87
C ALA A 144 12.09 13.42 -14.71
N TYR A 145 10.95 12.76 -14.88
CA TYR A 145 9.82 13.32 -15.61
C TYR A 145 9.15 14.51 -14.91
N SER A 146 9.22 14.58 -13.59
CA SER A 146 8.63 15.66 -12.78
C SER A 146 9.63 16.74 -12.39
N TRP A 147 10.85 16.73 -12.95
CA TRP A 147 11.96 17.56 -12.48
C TRP A 147 11.62 19.05 -12.44
N ASP A 148 11.03 19.57 -13.50
CA ASP A 148 10.69 20.99 -13.61
C ASP A 148 9.66 21.42 -12.54
N ILE A 149 8.68 20.55 -12.25
CA ILE A 149 7.65 20.78 -11.24
C ILE A 149 8.24 20.66 -9.83
N LEU A 150 9.14 19.69 -9.62
CA LEU A 150 9.78 19.48 -8.32
C LEU A 150 10.74 20.60 -7.96
N GLN A 151 11.48 21.18 -8.90
CA GLN A 151 12.36 22.32 -8.63
C GLN A 151 11.57 23.53 -8.08
N ILE A 152 10.40 23.82 -8.63
CA ILE A 152 9.53 24.91 -8.17
C ILE A 152 9.06 24.67 -6.72
N ASN A 153 8.81 23.41 -6.34
CA ASN A 153 8.28 23.06 -5.03
C ASN A 153 9.35 22.74 -3.98
N LEU A 154 10.57 22.35 -4.35
CA LEU A 154 11.65 22.07 -3.39
C LEU A 154 12.10 23.31 -2.63
N PHE A 155 12.00 24.50 -3.22
CA PHE A 155 12.20 25.76 -2.50
C PHE A 155 11.15 26.00 -1.39
N ALA A 156 9.94 25.43 -1.52
CA ALA A 156 8.89 25.51 -0.51
C ALA A 156 9.00 24.41 0.58
N THR A 157 9.75 23.33 0.33
CA THR A 157 9.85 22.17 1.25
C THR A 157 11.02 22.24 2.24
N SER A 158 11.78 23.33 2.29
CA SER A 158 12.80 23.58 3.33
C SER A 158 12.24 23.55 4.77
N PHE A 159 10.95 23.31 4.92
CA PHE A 159 10.21 23.31 6.18
C PHE A 159 9.77 21.94 6.71
N LEU A 160 10.32 20.79 6.23
CA LEU A 160 9.93 19.47 6.75
C LEU A 160 10.92 18.94 7.82
N PRO A 161 10.76 19.28 9.13
CA PRO A 161 11.62 18.76 10.21
C PRO A 161 11.31 17.32 10.61
N GLY A 162 10.59 16.55 9.77
CA GLY A 162 10.12 15.17 10.07
C GLY A 162 10.91 14.02 9.45
N LEU A 163 11.85 14.30 8.53
CA LEU A 163 12.56 13.27 7.75
C LEU A 163 13.60 12.42 8.54
N GLN A 164 13.95 12.81 9.77
CA GLN A 164 14.90 12.04 10.59
C GLN A 164 14.32 10.71 11.12
N LYS A 165 13.00 10.66 11.37
CA LYS A 165 12.34 9.44 11.88
C LYS A 165 12.26 8.30 10.87
N PRO A 166 11.94 8.51 9.58
CA PRO A 166 11.97 7.45 8.57
C PRO A 166 13.38 6.88 8.36
N VAL A 167 14.44 7.66 8.47
CA VAL A 167 15.83 7.17 8.35
C VAL A 167 16.19 6.22 9.49
N ALA A 168 15.80 6.52 10.72
CA ALA A 168 16.04 5.63 11.88
C ALA A 168 15.23 4.32 11.80
N PHE A 169 13.99 4.39 11.29
CA PHE A 169 13.17 3.22 11.00
C PHE A 169 13.82 2.36 9.91
N PHE A 170 14.26 2.97 8.81
CA PHE A 170 14.93 2.29 7.71
C PHE A 170 16.22 1.58 8.19
N ARG A 171 17.05 2.25 8.99
CA ARG A 171 18.28 1.68 9.56
C ARG A 171 18.02 0.47 10.48
N ARG A 172 16.97 0.54 11.31
CA ARG A 172 16.55 -0.61 12.15
C ARG A 172 16.03 -1.77 11.30
N THR A 173 15.27 -1.47 10.24
CA THR A 173 14.71 -2.47 9.37
C THR A 173 15.78 -3.18 8.54
N VAL A 174 16.81 -2.45 8.09
CA VAL A 174 17.98 -3.01 7.38
C VAL A 174 18.77 -3.97 8.27
N SER A 175 18.95 -3.69 9.56
CA SER A 175 19.65 -4.62 10.45
C SER A 175 18.93 -5.96 10.64
N THR A 176 17.58 -5.95 10.57
CA THR A 176 16.75 -7.16 10.65
C THR A 176 16.77 -7.96 9.34
N PHE A 177 17.14 -7.30 8.23
CA PHE A 177 17.23 -7.90 6.90
C PHE A 177 18.42 -8.87 6.74
N SER A 178 19.36 -8.88 7.69
CA SER A 178 20.57 -9.70 7.65
C SER A 178 20.30 -11.21 7.49
N ILE A 179 19.14 -11.71 7.96
CA ILE A 179 18.75 -13.13 7.84
C ILE A 179 18.60 -13.50 6.34
N TRP A 180 18.03 -12.60 5.52
CA TRP A 180 17.78 -12.84 4.10
C TRP A 180 18.99 -12.53 3.22
N LEU A 181 19.90 -11.65 3.65
CA LEU A 181 21.17 -11.43 2.94
C LEU A 181 22.02 -12.71 2.82
N ARG A 182 21.84 -13.65 3.76
CA ARG A 182 22.46 -14.97 3.68
C ARG A 182 21.75 -15.96 2.77
N LYS A 183 20.57 -15.58 2.21
CA LYS A 183 19.74 -16.41 1.33
C LYS A 183 19.37 -15.62 0.06
N PRO A 184 20.34 -15.24 -0.78
CA PRO A 184 20.11 -14.33 -1.92
C PRO A 184 19.08 -14.85 -2.91
N GLY A 185 18.96 -16.17 -3.09
CA GLY A 185 17.95 -16.78 -3.96
C GLY A 185 16.51 -16.43 -3.53
N SER A 186 16.22 -16.45 -2.23
CA SER A 186 14.89 -16.08 -1.72
C SER A 186 14.58 -14.61 -1.93
N LEU A 187 15.60 -13.74 -1.82
CA LEU A 187 15.45 -12.31 -2.10
C LEU A 187 15.18 -12.05 -3.58
N LEU A 188 15.93 -12.71 -4.47
CA LEU A 188 15.74 -12.57 -5.91
C LEU A 188 14.34 -13.02 -6.34
N ILE A 189 13.88 -14.19 -5.87
CA ILE A 189 12.54 -14.68 -6.17
C ILE A 189 11.46 -13.73 -5.61
N SER A 190 11.66 -13.21 -4.40
CA SER A 190 10.75 -12.21 -3.80
C SER A 190 10.73 -10.91 -4.61
N LEU A 191 11.86 -10.49 -5.16
CA LEU A 191 11.96 -9.33 -6.05
C LEU A 191 11.23 -9.57 -7.38
N VAL A 192 11.34 -10.78 -7.95
CA VAL A 192 10.56 -11.16 -9.16
C VAL A 192 9.06 -11.03 -8.90
N PHE A 193 8.53 -11.53 -7.77
CA PHE A 193 7.12 -11.36 -7.43
C PHE A 193 6.74 -9.89 -7.18
N THR A 194 7.67 -9.08 -6.67
CA THR A 194 7.47 -7.63 -6.56
C THR A 194 7.31 -7.00 -7.93
N TRP A 195 8.17 -7.37 -8.90
CA TRP A 195 8.07 -6.86 -10.27
C TRP A 195 6.79 -7.33 -10.96
N ILE A 196 6.38 -8.60 -10.79
CA ILE A 196 5.07 -9.07 -11.29
C ILE A 196 3.94 -8.22 -10.74
N HIS A 197 3.91 -7.98 -9.42
CA HIS A 197 2.91 -7.11 -8.79
C HIS A 197 2.92 -5.70 -9.40
N MET A 198 4.08 -5.08 -9.53
CA MET A 198 4.23 -3.71 -10.03
C MET A 198 3.83 -3.61 -11.51
N LEU A 199 4.31 -4.54 -12.36
CA LEU A 199 3.96 -4.57 -13.77
C LEU A 199 2.45 -4.74 -13.98
N CYS A 200 1.78 -5.60 -13.19
CA CYS A 200 0.33 -5.74 -13.23
C CYS A 200 -0.37 -4.43 -12.84
N LEU A 201 0.13 -3.73 -11.83
CA LEU A 201 -0.44 -2.45 -11.39
C LEU A 201 -0.24 -1.34 -12.43
N PHE A 202 0.98 -1.19 -12.94
CA PHE A 202 1.29 -0.20 -13.99
C PHE A 202 0.52 -0.50 -15.27
N GLY A 203 0.40 -1.80 -15.64
CA GLY A 203 -0.41 -2.24 -16.77
C GLY A 203 -1.89 -1.91 -16.60
N SER A 204 -2.44 -2.06 -15.39
CA SER A 204 -3.82 -1.67 -15.09
C SER A 204 -4.07 -0.18 -15.28
N ILE A 205 -3.13 0.65 -14.83
CA ILE A 205 -3.20 2.10 -15.01
C ILE A 205 -3.06 2.46 -16.50
N TYR A 206 -2.14 1.80 -17.20
CA TYR A 206 -1.92 2.00 -18.63
C TYR A 206 -3.19 1.70 -19.44
N ILE A 207 -3.83 0.56 -19.18
CA ILE A 207 -5.08 0.16 -19.86
C ILE A 207 -6.14 1.23 -19.68
N PHE A 208 -6.38 1.72 -18.46
CA PHE A 208 -7.40 2.75 -18.24
C PHE A 208 -7.07 4.09 -18.90
N ILE A 209 -5.81 4.53 -18.85
CA ILE A 209 -5.40 5.80 -19.46
C ILE A 209 -5.51 5.73 -20.99
N ASP A 210 -5.10 4.60 -21.59
CA ASP A 210 -5.17 4.38 -23.05
C ASP A 210 -6.62 4.26 -23.52
N ASP A 211 -7.47 3.53 -22.80
CA ASP A 211 -8.92 3.41 -23.09
C ASP A 211 -9.65 4.76 -23.05
N LEU A 212 -9.21 5.67 -22.19
CA LEU A 212 -9.72 7.04 -22.07
C LEU A 212 -9.08 8.02 -23.08
N GLY A 213 -8.41 7.51 -24.10
CA GLY A 213 -7.86 8.28 -25.23
C GLY A 213 -6.59 9.08 -24.90
N SER A 214 -5.93 8.80 -23.78
CA SER A 214 -4.68 9.46 -23.41
C SER A 214 -3.50 8.51 -23.61
N HIS A 215 -2.66 8.78 -24.62
CA HIS A 215 -1.50 7.94 -24.95
C HIS A 215 -0.28 8.34 -24.10
N VAL A 216 -0.07 7.64 -22.99
CA VAL A 216 1.02 7.89 -22.05
C VAL A 216 2.00 6.71 -22.09
N SER A 217 3.30 7.00 -22.10
CA SER A 217 4.31 5.96 -22.05
C SER A 217 4.19 5.11 -20.78
N PHE A 218 4.25 3.78 -20.91
CA PHE A 218 4.22 2.84 -19.78
C PHE A 218 5.27 3.17 -18.70
N TRP A 219 6.49 3.55 -19.10
CA TRP A 219 7.56 3.89 -18.17
C TRP A 219 7.31 5.20 -17.42
N MET A 220 6.63 6.15 -18.05
CA MET A 220 6.20 7.38 -17.41
C MET A 220 5.14 7.09 -16.33
N ILE A 221 4.14 6.24 -16.64
CA ILE A 221 3.17 5.75 -15.66
C ILE A 221 3.87 5.05 -14.49
N ALA A 222 4.81 4.15 -14.78
CA ALA A 222 5.57 3.44 -13.77
C ALA A 222 6.33 4.38 -12.83
N GLY A 223 6.99 5.40 -13.38
CA GLY A 223 7.70 6.42 -12.61
C GLY A 223 6.78 7.28 -11.77
N LEU A 224 5.73 7.84 -12.36
CA LEU A 224 4.79 8.74 -11.67
C LEU A 224 3.97 8.01 -10.61
N TRP A 225 3.55 6.77 -10.85
CA TRP A 225 2.91 5.97 -9.82
C TRP A 225 3.85 5.66 -8.66
N SER A 226 5.10 5.32 -8.94
CA SER A 226 6.09 5.06 -7.89
C SER A 226 6.37 6.31 -7.07
N LEU A 227 6.42 7.49 -7.68
CA LEU A 227 6.53 8.77 -7.00
C LEU A 227 5.29 9.05 -6.15
N THR A 228 4.08 8.83 -6.68
CA THR A 228 2.82 8.91 -5.93
C THR A 228 2.86 8.02 -4.70
N TYR A 229 3.32 6.76 -4.85
CA TYR A 229 3.43 5.84 -3.72
C TYR A 229 4.40 6.36 -2.66
N LEU A 230 5.56 6.89 -3.03
CA LEU A 230 6.51 7.49 -2.08
C LEU A 230 5.91 8.67 -1.32
N ILE A 231 5.10 9.50 -1.97
CA ILE A 231 4.36 10.59 -1.32
C ILE A 231 3.39 10.02 -0.26
N THR A 232 2.72 8.91 -0.54
CA THR A 232 1.80 8.28 0.42
C THR A 232 2.48 7.64 1.63
N LEU A 233 3.81 7.42 1.60
CA LEU A 233 4.56 6.97 2.77
C LEU A 233 4.67 8.05 3.86
N ILE A 234 4.51 9.32 3.50
CA ILE A 234 4.42 10.41 4.46
C ILE A 234 3.09 10.24 5.22
N PRO A 235 3.09 10.11 6.55
CA PRO A 235 1.89 9.76 7.31
C PRO A 235 0.95 10.96 7.50
N ILE A 236 0.49 11.54 6.39
CA ILE A 236 -0.43 12.69 6.35
C ILE A 236 -1.88 12.20 6.43
N SER A 237 -2.18 11.04 5.79
CA SER A 237 -3.53 10.48 5.77
C SER A 237 -3.54 9.00 6.15
N ILE A 238 -4.71 8.49 6.51
CA ILE A 238 -4.91 7.06 6.81
C ILE A 238 -4.86 6.29 5.49
N ASN A 239 -3.94 5.36 5.37
CA ASN A 239 -3.74 4.49 4.20
C ASN A 239 -3.63 5.26 2.85
N GLY A 240 -3.20 6.52 2.87
CA GLY A 240 -3.09 7.35 1.67
C GLY A 240 -4.42 7.79 1.06
N TYR A 241 -5.57 7.55 1.74
CA TYR A 241 -6.87 7.97 1.23
C TYR A 241 -6.91 9.48 0.94
N GLY A 242 -7.36 9.83 -0.24
CA GLY A 242 -7.39 11.19 -0.78
C GLY A 242 -6.02 11.69 -1.25
N VAL A 243 -4.97 11.49 -0.47
CA VAL A 243 -3.59 11.93 -0.81
C VAL A 243 -3.07 11.23 -2.05
N GLN A 244 -3.28 9.92 -2.16
CA GLN A 244 -2.85 9.14 -3.32
C GLN A 244 -3.58 9.58 -4.59
N GLU A 245 -4.90 9.73 -4.51
CA GLU A 245 -5.74 10.14 -5.63
C GLU A 245 -5.38 11.55 -6.12
N LEU A 246 -5.23 12.49 -5.19
CA LEU A 246 -4.84 13.86 -5.49
C LEU A 246 -3.41 13.95 -6.06
N ALA A 247 -2.44 13.26 -5.44
CA ALA A 247 -1.06 13.26 -5.89
C ALA A 247 -0.92 12.63 -7.29
N PHE A 248 -1.59 11.51 -7.53
CA PHE A 248 -1.61 10.86 -8.84
C PHE A 248 -2.24 11.79 -9.91
N THR A 249 -3.41 12.34 -9.62
CA THR A 249 -4.09 13.27 -10.53
C THR A 249 -3.23 14.49 -10.83
N PHE A 250 -2.62 15.08 -9.80
CA PHE A 250 -1.73 16.23 -9.94
C PHE A 250 -0.53 15.91 -10.84
N LEU A 251 0.16 14.80 -10.59
CA LEU A 251 1.31 14.40 -11.39
C LEU A 251 0.92 14.09 -12.83
N MET A 252 -0.17 13.34 -13.05
CA MET A 252 -0.66 13.03 -14.40
C MET A 252 -1.06 14.28 -15.16
N SER A 253 -1.71 15.24 -14.52
CA SER A 253 -2.15 16.46 -15.19
C SER A 253 -1.02 17.41 -15.49
N ASN A 254 -0.09 17.63 -14.56
CA ASN A 254 0.94 18.65 -14.71
C ASN A 254 2.20 18.14 -15.44
N VAL A 255 2.50 16.83 -15.37
CA VAL A 255 3.69 16.25 -16.03
C VAL A 255 3.36 15.75 -17.41
N VAL A 256 2.19 15.12 -17.57
CA VAL A 256 1.81 14.40 -18.80
C VAL A 256 0.77 15.17 -19.62
N GLY A 257 0.02 16.09 -18.99
CA GLY A 257 -1.04 16.84 -19.63
C GLY A 257 -2.38 16.07 -19.73
N VAL A 258 -2.52 14.99 -18.97
CA VAL A 258 -3.79 14.24 -18.87
C VAL A 258 -4.81 15.11 -18.12
N THR A 259 -6.06 15.14 -18.59
CA THR A 259 -7.08 15.95 -17.91
C THR A 259 -7.29 15.51 -16.46
N PRO A 260 -7.55 16.44 -15.53
CA PRO A 260 -7.82 16.08 -14.14
C PRO A 260 -8.97 15.07 -13.98
N ALA A 261 -9.99 15.13 -14.86
CA ALA A 261 -11.10 14.18 -14.86
C ALA A 261 -10.64 12.74 -15.13
N ILE A 262 -9.74 12.53 -16.10
CA ILE A 262 -9.15 11.22 -16.39
C ILE A 262 -8.26 10.79 -15.20
N GLY A 263 -7.39 11.69 -14.71
CA GLY A 263 -6.49 11.38 -13.58
C GLY A 263 -7.24 10.89 -12.35
N ILE A 264 -8.28 11.60 -11.91
CA ILE A 264 -9.06 11.22 -10.73
C ILE A 264 -9.90 9.97 -10.97
N THR A 265 -10.46 9.80 -12.20
CA THR A 265 -11.23 8.59 -12.55
C THR A 265 -10.35 7.35 -12.46
N VAL A 266 -9.17 7.39 -13.06
CA VAL A 266 -8.21 6.26 -13.01
C VAL A 266 -7.77 6.00 -11.58
N ALA A 267 -7.42 7.03 -10.80
CA ALA A 267 -7.04 6.87 -9.40
C ALA A 267 -8.15 6.22 -8.56
N ALA A 268 -9.41 6.65 -8.75
CA ALA A 268 -10.56 6.09 -8.06
C ALA A 268 -10.82 4.64 -8.45
N LEU A 269 -10.70 4.30 -9.74
CA LEU A 269 -10.84 2.92 -10.23
C LEU A 269 -9.76 2.01 -9.64
N ILE A 270 -8.51 2.42 -9.66
CA ILE A 270 -7.41 1.67 -9.05
C ILE A 270 -7.68 1.46 -7.56
N ARG A 271 -8.18 2.47 -6.86
CA ARG A 271 -8.60 2.35 -5.45
C ARG A 271 -9.74 1.35 -5.28
N ALA A 272 -10.75 1.39 -6.14
CA ALA A 272 -11.86 0.43 -6.13
C ALA A 272 -11.34 -1.00 -6.33
N TYR A 273 -10.41 -1.24 -7.25
CA TYR A 273 -9.78 -2.54 -7.43
C TYR A 273 -8.93 -2.98 -6.24
N PHE A 274 -8.25 -2.07 -5.54
CA PHE A 274 -7.59 -2.38 -4.27
C PHE A 274 -8.58 -2.88 -3.22
N LEU A 275 -9.72 -2.22 -3.09
CA LEU A 275 -10.78 -2.60 -2.15
C LEU A 275 -11.41 -3.94 -2.55
N LEU A 276 -11.88 -4.07 -3.78
CA LEU A 276 -12.53 -5.28 -4.29
C LEU A 276 -11.61 -6.51 -4.20
N SER A 277 -10.35 -6.37 -4.63
CA SER A 277 -9.38 -7.46 -4.56
C SER A 277 -8.99 -7.88 -3.15
N SER A 278 -9.30 -7.07 -2.13
CA SER A 278 -9.06 -7.40 -0.72
C SER A 278 -10.25 -8.11 -0.05
N LEU A 279 -11.46 -8.06 -0.64
CA LEU A 279 -12.68 -8.64 -0.06
C LEU A 279 -12.59 -10.11 0.33
N PRO A 280 -11.88 -11.00 -0.41
CA PRO A 280 -11.71 -12.38 0.04
C PRO A 280 -11.12 -12.50 1.44
N GLY A 281 -10.41 -11.47 1.93
CA GLY A 281 -9.88 -11.40 3.29
C GLY A 281 -10.96 -11.39 4.39
N VAL A 282 -12.15 -10.90 4.10
CA VAL A 282 -13.30 -10.89 5.04
C VAL A 282 -13.64 -12.29 5.52
N ILE A 283 -13.61 -13.28 4.63
CA ILE A 283 -14.01 -14.66 4.92
C ILE A 283 -13.15 -15.25 6.05
N PHE A 284 -11.90 -14.83 6.14
CA PHE A 284 -10.94 -15.37 7.11
C PHE A 284 -10.84 -14.53 8.40
N LEU A 285 -11.35 -13.29 8.40
CA LEU A 285 -11.22 -12.34 9.52
C LEU A 285 -11.87 -12.84 10.83
N PRO A 286 -13.06 -13.46 10.85
CA PRO A 286 -13.70 -13.92 12.09
C PRO A 286 -12.84 -14.93 12.86
N SER A 287 -12.10 -15.78 12.16
CA SER A 287 -11.24 -16.79 12.79
C SER A 287 -10.11 -16.18 13.61
N ILE A 288 -9.53 -15.06 13.16
CA ILE A 288 -8.47 -14.35 13.89
C ILE A 288 -9.04 -13.48 15.01
N LEU A 289 -10.17 -12.79 14.78
CA LEU A 289 -10.78 -11.97 15.81
C LEU A 289 -11.22 -12.81 17.03
N SER A 290 -11.78 -14.02 16.79
CA SER A 290 -12.15 -14.95 17.86
C SER A 290 -10.92 -15.46 18.64
N ALA A 291 -9.79 -15.64 17.97
CA ALA A 291 -8.58 -16.10 18.62
C ALA A 291 -7.87 -14.96 19.40
N ILE A 292 -7.90 -13.72 18.89
CA ILE A 292 -7.44 -12.54 19.64
C ILE A 292 -8.27 -12.34 20.92
N ALA A 293 -9.60 -12.52 20.84
CA ALA A 293 -10.51 -12.43 21.98
C ALA A 293 -10.18 -13.50 23.03
N LYS A 294 -9.95 -14.75 22.63
CA LYS A 294 -9.56 -15.84 23.55
C LYS A 294 -8.24 -15.56 24.26
N GLN A 295 -7.24 -15.04 23.55
CA GLN A 295 -5.93 -14.74 24.15
C GLN A 295 -6.02 -13.62 25.18
N LYS A 296 -6.89 -12.64 24.98
CA LYS A 296 -7.13 -11.55 25.94
C LYS A 296 -7.80 -12.06 27.22
N THR A 297 -8.69 -13.06 27.10
CA THR A 297 -9.36 -13.68 28.23
C THR A 297 -8.41 -14.52 29.10
N VAL A 298 -7.44 -15.22 28.47
CA VAL A 298 -6.43 -16.02 29.19
C VAL A 298 -5.45 -15.12 29.97
N ILE A 299 -5.09 -13.95 29.43
CA ILE A 299 -4.17 -13.00 30.12
C ILE A 299 -4.90 -12.27 31.28
N SER A 300 -6.22 -12.14 31.21
CA SER A 300 -7.02 -11.44 32.23
C SER A 300 -7.54 -12.34 33.35
N SER A 301 -7.40 -13.67 33.26
CA SER A 301 -7.70 -14.58 34.37
C SER A 301 -6.48 -14.65 35.30
N PRO A 302 -6.56 -14.15 36.56
CA PRO A 302 -5.47 -14.36 37.51
C PRO A 302 -5.37 -15.86 37.78
N GLU A 303 -4.16 -16.43 37.66
CA GLU A 303 -3.88 -17.76 38.19
C GLU A 303 -4.28 -17.78 39.66
N PRO A 304 -5.06 -18.79 40.11
CA PRO A 304 -5.26 -18.97 41.54
C PRO A 304 -3.89 -19.32 42.14
N LEU A 305 -3.38 -18.43 43.01
CA LEU A 305 -2.23 -18.71 43.87
C LEU A 305 -2.63 -19.92 44.75
N LEU A 306 -2.09 -21.09 44.41
CA LEU A 306 -2.00 -22.23 45.30
C LEU A 306 -0.70 -22.19 46.09
#